data_8c73b29524d1120fb3958780b13ad504
#
_entry.id   8c73b29524d1120fb3958780b13ad504
#
_cell.length_a   1.000
_cell.length_b   1.000
_cell.length_c   1.000
_cell.angle_alpha   90.00
_cell.angle_beta   90.00
_cell.angle_gamma   90.00
#
_symmetry.space_group_name_H-M   'P 1'
#
loop_
_entity.id
_entity.type
_entity.pdbx_description
1 polymer ?
#
loop_
_entity_poly.entity_id
_entity_poly.type
_entity_poly.pdbx_seq_one_letter_code
_entity_poly.pdbx_strand_id
1 'polypeptide(L)'
;MSNPFSLEGKVALVTGANTGLGQGIALALAEAGADIAAAGIQAPTETEEKVKALGRRFVAIEANLISIEPVQRILDETLAGLGRLDILVNNAGLIRRTDAVDFSEQDWDDVMNVNLKSAFFMSQAAGRHFITQGSGKIINIASMLSFQGGIRVPSYTASKSGIAGITRLLANEWGSKGVTANAIAPGYMATDNTAQLRADQDRNKSILDRIPAARWGVPADLGGAAVFLASSASDYVNGAIIPVDGGWLAR
;
A
#
# COMPACT_ATOMS: atom_id res chain seq x y z
N MET A 1 29.65 7.35 5.49
CA MET A 1 28.56 6.50 6.01
C MET A 1 27.50 6.39 4.94
N SER A 2 27.03 5.18 4.60
CA SER A 2 25.96 4.99 3.63
C SER A 2 24.65 5.57 4.20
N ASN A 3 23.83 6.20 3.35
CA ASN A 3 22.52 6.68 3.76
C ASN A 3 21.59 5.47 4.03
N PRO A 4 21.12 5.24 5.28
CA PRO A 4 20.28 4.07 5.60
C PRO A 4 18.90 4.11 4.93
N PHE A 5 18.48 5.26 4.39
CA PHE A 5 17.22 5.43 3.66
C PHE A 5 17.38 5.25 2.15
N SER A 6 18.60 5.01 1.65
CA SER A 6 18.83 4.81 0.22
C SER A 6 18.22 3.51 -0.27
N LEU A 7 17.54 3.58 -1.42
CA LEU A 7 16.99 2.43 -2.16
C LEU A 7 17.71 2.19 -3.49
N GLU A 8 18.92 2.75 -3.65
CA GLU A 8 19.73 2.54 -4.86
C GLU A 8 19.95 1.05 -5.12
N GLY A 9 19.69 0.62 -6.37
CA GLY A 9 19.79 -0.77 -6.80
C GLY A 9 18.70 -1.69 -6.28
N LYS A 10 17.65 -1.17 -5.64
CA LYS A 10 16.47 -1.90 -5.20
C LYS A 10 15.36 -1.81 -6.24
N VAL A 11 14.48 -2.81 -6.24
CA VAL A 11 13.27 -2.86 -7.07
C VAL A 11 12.05 -2.95 -6.16
N ALA A 12 11.08 -2.06 -6.37
CA ALA A 12 9.81 -2.05 -5.68
C ALA A 12 8.66 -2.38 -6.65
N LEU A 13 7.84 -3.36 -6.27
CA LEU A 13 6.56 -3.64 -6.91
C LEU A 13 5.45 -2.96 -6.11
N VAL A 14 4.70 -2.06 -6.76
CA VAL A 14 3.60 -1.31 -6.14
C VAL A 14 2.30 -1.62 -6.85
N THR A 15 1.32 -2.17 -6.13
CA THR A 15 -0.01 -2.42 -6.70
C THR A 15 -0.89 -1.17 -6.61
N GLY A 16 -1.66 -0.87 -7.69
CA GLY A 16 -2.52 0.31 -7.74
C GLY A 16 -1.75 1.63 -7.77
N ALA A 17 -0.62 1.68 -8.50
CA ALA A 17 0.27 2.84 -8.56
C ALA A 17 -0.06 3.85 -9.68
N ASN A 18 -1.22 3.74 -10.33
CA ASN A 18 -1.64 4.65 -11.41
C ASN A 18 -1.99 6.05 -10.93
N THR A 19 -2.58 6.19 -9.73
CA THR A 19 -2.98 7.48 -9.14
C THR A 19 -2.91 7.43 -7.60
N GLY A 20 -3.20 8.55 -6.96
CA GLY A 20 -3.46 8.63 -5.52
C GLY A 20 -2.29 8.14 -4.64
N LEU A 21 -2.62 7.34 -3.62
CA LEU A 21 -1.63 6.90 -2.63
C LEU A 21 -0.54 6.02 -3.25
N GLY A 22 -0.92 5.10 -4.14
CA GLY A 22 0.03 4.20 -4.81
C GLY A 22 1.02 4.96 -5.69
N GLN A 23 0.57 5.97 -6.42
CA GLN A 23 1.44 6.86 -7.20
C GLN A 23 2.41 7.62 -6.26
N GLY A 24 1.89 8.25 -5.18
CA GLY A 24 2.73 8.99 -4.24
C GLY A 24 3.80 8.10 -3.57
N ILE A 25 3.45 6.87 -3.22
CA ILE A 25 4.40 5.90 -2.67
C ILE A 25 5.44 5.50 -3.72
N ALA A 26 5.01 5.16 -4.94
CA ALA A 26 5.92 4.77 -6.03
C ALA A 26 6.95 5.86 -6.34
N LEU A 27 6.50 7.12 -6.37
CA LEU A 27 7.38 8.27 -6.60
C LEU A 27 8.39 8.45 -5.47
N ALA A 28 7.95 8.38 -4.21
CA ALA A 28 8.86 8.50 -3.07
C ALA A 28 9.93 7.39 -3.04
N LEU A 29 9.55 6.14 -3.39
CA LEU A 29 10.50 5.04 -3.50
C LEU A 29 11.48 5.27 -4.66
N ALA A 30 11.01 5.80 -5.80
CA ALA A 30 11.86 6.15 -6.94
C ALA A 30 12.83 7.29 -6.62
N GLU A 31 12.38 8.34 -5.93
CA GLU A 31 13.22 9.45 -5.44
C GLU A 31 14.31 8.95 -4.49
N ALA A 32 14.03 7.92 -3.67
CA ALA A 32 15.00 7.28 -2.80
C ALA A 32 15.97 6.32 -3.55
N GLY A 33 15.76 6.07 -4.84
CA GLY A 33 16.67 5.31 -5.71
C GLY A 33 16.13 3.96 -6.22
N ALA A 34 14.90 3.58 -5.90
CA ALA A 34 14.35 2.31 -6.38
C ALA A 34 13.88 2.37 -7.84
N ASP A 35 14.06 1.27 -8.56
CA ASP A 35 13.32 1.01 -9.80
C ASP A 35 11.91 0.50 -9.47
N ILE A 36 10.93 0.80 -10.30
CA ILE A 36 9.51 0.58 -9.99
C ILE A 36 8.85 -0.38 -10.99
N ALA A 37 8.20 -1.40 -10.47
CA ALA A 37 7.15 -2.13 -11.17
C ALA A 37 5.78 -1.69 -10.64
N ALA A 38 4.86 -1.36 -11.51
CA ALA A 38 3.51 -0.91 -11.15
C ALA A 38 2.47 -1.87 -11.72
N ALA A 39 1.69 -2.52 -10.86
CA ALA A 39 0.65 -3.45 -11.26
C ALA A 39 -0.75 -2.89 -10.96
N GLY A 40 -1.67 -2.92 -11.93
CA GLY A 40 -3.04 -2.43 -11.76
C GLY A 40 -3.89 -2.53 -13.01
N ILE A 41 -5.18 -2.18 -12.88
CA ILE A 41 -6.16 -2.28 -13.98
C ILE A 41 -5.92 -1.20 -15.05
N GLN A 42 -5.48 -0.02 -14.63
CA GLN A 42 -5.27 1.13 -15.53
C GLN A 42 -3.78 1.35 -15.73
N ALA A 43 -3.42 1.73 -16.96
CA ALA A 43 -2.05 2.09 -17.29
C ALA A 43 -1.56 3.24 -16.39
N PRO A 44 -0.41 3.07 -15.72
CA PRO A 44 0.15 4.08 -14.81
C PRO A 44 1.00 5.13 -15.54
N THR A 45 0.48 5.70 -16.65
CA THR A 45 1.24 6.53 -17.61
C THR A 45 1.92 7.72 -16.94
N GLU A 46 1.19 8.48 -16.13
CA GLU A 46 1.75 9.63 -15.42
C GLU A 46 2.83 9.22 -14.40
N THR A 47 2.61 8.08 -13.72
CA THR A 47 3.59 7.54 -12.77
C THR A 47 4.85 7.09 -13.49
N GLU A 48 4.71 6.43 -14.63
CA GLU A 48 5.81 6.00 -15.47
C GLU A 48 6.68 7.18 -15.94
N GLU A 49 6.05 8.23 -16.47
CA GLU A 49 6.74 9.45 -16.92
C GLU A 49 7.54 10.09 -15.77
N LYS A 50 6.92 10.24 -14.60
CA LYS A 50 7.58 10.83 -13.42
C LYS A 50 8.73 9.96 -12.91
N VAL A 51 8.57 8.65 -12.83
CA VAL A 51 9.63 7.72 -12.38
C VAL A 51 10.81 7.73 -13.36
N LYS A 52 10.54 7.73 -14.68
CA LYS A 52 11.58 7.84 -15.69
C LYS A 52 12.30 9.18 -15.66
N ALA A 53 11.60 10.29 -15.36
CA ALA A 53 12.21 11.61 -15.18
C ALA A 53 13.19 11.65 -13.98
N LEU A 54 13.00 10.78 -12.98
CA LEU A 54 13.95 10.58 -11.87
C LEU A 54 15.15 9.69 -12.24
N GLY A 55 15.22 9.22 -13.50
CA GLY A 55 16.29 8.33 -13.97
C GLY A 55 16.14 6.88 -13.50
N ARG A 56 14.94 6.48 -13.06
CA ARG A 56 14.68 5.10 -12.62
C ARG A 56 14.02 4.26 -13.72
N ARG A 57 14.28 2.94 -13.69
CA ARG A 57 13.61 2.01 -14.60
C ARG A 57 12.16 1.81 -14.13
N PHE A 58 11.29 1.54 -15.11
CA PHE A 58 9.87 1.33 -14.85
C PHE A 58 9.30 0.19 -15.69
N VAL A 59 8.44 -0.64 -15.06
CA VAL A 59 7.67 -1.69 -15.74
C VAL A 59 6.20 -1.52 -15.37
N ALA A 60 5.34 -1.36 -16.38
CA ALA A 60 3.90 -1.34 -16.22
C ALA A 60 3.33 -2.75 -16.44
N ILE A 61 2.49 -3.23 -15.53
CA ILE A 61 1.87 -4.55 -15.58
C ILE A 61 0.36 -4.37 -15.44
N GLU A 62 -0.37 -4.62 -16.52
CA GLU A 62 -1.83 -4.61 -16.47
C GLU A 62 -2.34 -5.85 -15.76
N ALA A 63 -3.10 -5.66 -14.65
CA ALA A 63 -3.63 -6.77 -13.86
C ALA A 63 -4.88 -6.35 -13.08
N ASN A 64 -5.92 -7.20 -13.10
CA ASN A 64 -7.09 -7.04 -12.26
C ASN A 64 -6.97 -7.95 -11.03
N LEU A 65 -6.80 -7.34 -9.87
CA LEU A 65 -6.63 -8.04 -8.59
C LEU A 65 -7.96 -8.44 -7.91
N ILE A 66 -9.09 -8.38 -8.63
CA ILE A 66 -10.36 -8.96 -8.16
C ILE A 66 -10.24 -10.49 -8.02
N SER A 67 -9.32 -11.11 -8.75
CA SER A 67 -8.92 -12.50 -8.61
C SER A 67 -7.42 -12.61 -8.32
N ILE A 68 -6.99 -13.79 -7.87
CA ILE A 68 -5.58 -14.08 -7.62
C ILE A 68 -4.85 -14.62 -8.86
N GLU A 69 -5.56 -14.80 -9.95
CA GLU A 69 -5.04 -15.38 -11.19
C GLU A 69 -3.78 -14.65 -11.70
N PRO A 70 -3.71 -13.29 -11.74
CA PRO A 70 -2.53 -12.60 -12.27
C PRO A 70 -1.34 -12.55 -11.32
N VAL A 71 -1.45 -13.03 -10.08
CA VAL A 71 -0.42 -12.84 -9.03
C VAL A 71 0.95 -13.35 -9.46
N GLN A 72 1.04 -14.59 -9.98
CA GLN A 72 2.33 -15.14 -10.38
C GLN A 72 2.91 -14.40 -11.59
N ARG A 73 2.07 -14.08 -12.58
CA ARG A 73 2.47 -13.31 -13.76
C ARG A 73 3.02 -11.93 -13.41
N ILE A 74 2.43 -11.24 -12.42
CA ILE A 74 2.93 -9.94 -11.93
C ILE A 74 4.37 -10.07 -11.41
N LEU A 75 4.66 -11.10 -10.64
CA LEU A 75 6.03 -11.36 -10.16
C LEU A 75 6.98 -11.66 -11.30
N ASP A 76 6.59 -12.56 -12.20
CA ASP A 76 7.43 -13.01 -13.31
C ASP A 76 7.76 -11.84 -14.24
N GLU A 77 6.81 -10.98 -14.59
CA GLU A 77 7.03 -9.77 -15.38
C GLU A 77 7.90 -8.75 -14.65
N THR A 78 7.74 -8.60 -13.33
CA THR A 78 8.63 -7.73 -12.53
C THR A 78 10.07 -8.22 -12.59
N LEU A 79 10.30 -9.51 -12.35
CA LEU A 79 11.63 -10.11 -12.39
C LEU A 79 12.25 -10.08 -13.79
N ALA A 80 11.45 -10.36 -14.82
CA ALA A 80 11.93 -10.31 -16.21
C ALA A 80 12.32 -8.90 -16.64
N GLY A 81 11.54 -7.88 -16.24
CA GLY A 81 11.76 -6.49 -16.66
C GLY A 81 12.85 -5.76 -15.85
N LEU A 82 12.95 -6.03 -14.56
CA LEU A 82 13.85 -5.29 -13.66
C LEU A 82 14.96 -6.14 -13.03
N GLY A 83 14.92 -7.47 -13.22
CA GLY A 83 15.99 -8.40 -12.84
C GLY A 83 15.99 -8.83 -11.38
N ARG A 84 15.20 -8.22 -10.51
CA ARG A 84 15.09 -8.52 -9.08
C ARG A 84 13.78 -8.00 -8.49
N LEU A 85 13.49 -8.38 -7.25
CA LEU A 85 12.45 -7.78 -6.43
C LEU A 85 12.97 -7.69 -4.98
N ASP A 86 12.83 -6.53 -4.35
CA ASP A 86 13.26 -6.29 -2.96
C ASP A 86 12.12 -5.82 -2.07
N ILE A 87 11.15 -5.11 -2.64
CA ILE A 87 10.09 -4.41 -1.92
C ILE A 87 8.75 -4.70 -2.59
N LEU A 88 7.78 -5.18 -1.81
CA LEU A 88 6.38 -5.28 -2.24
C LEU A 88 5.54 -4.26 -1.48
N VAL A 89 4.78 -3.43 -2.20
CA VAL A 89 3.78 -2.54 -1.62
C VAL A 89 2.39 -2.99 -2.06
N ASN A 90 1.63 -3.55 -1.15
CA ASN A 90 0.23 -3.92 -1.34
C ASN A 90 -0.66 -2.69 -1.09
N ASN A 91 -0.85 -1.88 -2.14
CA ASN A 91 -1.66 -0.67 -2.07
C ASN A 91 -2.99 -0.79 -2.80
N ALA A 92 -3.11 -1.62 -3.83
CA ALA A 92 -4.37 -1.79 -4.55
C ALA A 92 -5.54 -2.01 -3.59
N GLY A 93 -6.62 -1.28 -3.80
CA GLY A 93 -7.77 -1.35 -2.93
C GLY A 93 -8.96 -0.57 -3.47
N LEU A 94 -10.13 -0.99 -3.07
CA LEU A 94 -11.39 -0.34 -3.37
C LEU A 94 -12.25 -0.22 -2.11
N ILE A 95 -13.25 0.65 -2.17
CA ILE A 95 -14.21 0.88 -1.11
C ILE A 95 -15.62 0.87 -1.69
N ARG A 96 -16.56 0.23 -0.98
CA ARG A 96 -18.00 0.26 -1.24
C ARG A 96 -18.69 0.88 -0.04
N ARG A 97 -19.70 1.72 -0.30
CA ARG A 97 -20.38 2.47 0.77
C ARG A 97 -21.88 2.25 0.71
N THR A 98 -22.39 1.46 1.65
CA THR A 98 -23.82 1.19 1.86
C THR A 98 -24.05 0.90 3.33
N ASP A 99 -25.25 1.16 3.85
CA ASP A 99 -25.58 0.81 5.24
C ASP A 99 -25.42 -0.70 5.46
N ALA A 100 -24.96 -1.10 6.64
CA ALA A 100 -24.61 -2.50 6.89
C ALA A 100 -25.78 -3.47 6.71
N VAL A 101 -27.01 -3.01 6.94
CA VAL A 101 -28.24 -3.82 6.79
C VAL A 101 -28.59 -4.10 5.31
N ASP A 102 -28.11 -3.27 4.39
CA ASP A 102 -28.39 -3.34 2.97
C ASP A 102 -27.15 -3.68 2.13
N PHE A 103 -26.04 -4.06 2.78
CA PHE A 103 -24.78 -4.32 2.09
C PHE A 103 -24.84 -5.61 1.28
N SER A 104 -24.53 -5.52 -0.03
CA SER A 104 -24.60 -6.69 -0.91
C SER A 104 -23.43 -7.65 -0.73
N GLU A 105 -23.67 -8.95 -1.00
CA GLU A 105 -22.62 -9.97 -1.02
C GLU A 105 -21.55 -9.66 -2.08
N GLN A 106 -21.98 -9.18 -3.27
CA GLN A 106 -21.04 -8.79 -4.33
C GLN A 106 -20.08 -7.67 -3.91
N ASP A 107 -20.61 -6.62 -3.26
CA ASP A 107 -19.77 -5.53 -2.76
C ASP A 107 -18.82 -5.98 -1.62
N TRP A 108 -19.28 -6.95 -0.83
CA TRP A 108 -18.45 -7.59 0.17
C TRP A 108 -17.29 -8.35 -0.47
N ASP A 109 -17.59 -9.23 -1.41
CA ASP A 109 -16.61 -10.08 -2.09
C ASP A 109 -15.61 -9.26 -2.89
N ASP A 110 -16.06 -8.25 -3.64
CA ASP A 110 -15.19 -7.35 -4.39
C ASP A 110 -14.12 -6.72 -3.49
N VAL A 111 -14.55 -6.16 -2.36
CA VAL A 111 -13.64 -5.50 -1.42
C VAL A 111 -12.70 -6.50 -0.76
N MET A 112 -13.21 -7.63 -0.29
CA MET A 112 -12.40 -8.67 0.35
C MET A 112 -11.39 -9.28 -0.61
N ASN A 113 -11.79 -9.51 -1.86
CA ASN A 113 -10.91 -10.05 -2.89
C ASN A 113 -9.75 -9.08 -3.20
N VAL A 114 -10.06 -7.80 -3.47
CA VAL A 114 -9.03 -6.82 -3.83
C VAL A 114 -8.19 -6.40 -2.63
N ASN A 115 -8.81 -6.06 -1.50
CA ASN A 115 -8.09 -5.42 -0.40
C ASN A 115 -7.35 -6.41 0.51
N LEU A 116 -7.83 -7.64 0.63
CA LEU A 116 -7.28 -8.61 1.58
C LEU A 116 -6.71 -9.85 0.90
N LYS A 117 -7.54 -10.55 0.10
CA LYS A 117 -7.13 -11.81 -0.52
C LYS A 117 -5.98 -11.61 -1.48
N SER A 118 -6.06 -10.63 -2.39
CA SER A 118 -4.98 -10.35 -3.34
C SER A 118 -3.69 -9.93 -2.61
N ALA A 119 -3.79 -9.08 -1.59
CA ALA A 119 -2.62 -8.65 -0.80
C ALA A 119 -1.93 -9.82 -0.10
N PHE A 120 -2.69 -10.77 0.44
CA PHE A 120 -2.12 -12.00 1.02
C PHE A 120 -1.39 -12.84 -0.03
N PHE A 121 -2.02 -13.11 -1.17
CA PHE A 121 -1.41 -13.96 -2.21
C PHE A 121 -0.24 -13.27 -2.94
N MET A 122 -0.29 -11.95 -3.12
CA MET A 122 0.87 -11.16 -3.57
C MET A 122 2.03 -11.28 -2.56
N SER A 123 1.73 -11.13 -1.26
CA SER A 123 2.73 -11.31 -0.20
C SER A 123 3.29 -12.73 -0.18
N GLN A 124 2.45 -13.75 -0.38
CA GLN A 124 2.88 -15.15 -0.42
C GLN A 124 3.82 -15.41 -1.61
N ALA A 125 3.47 -14.92 -2.79
CA ALA A 125 4.28 -15.11 -3.99
C ALA A 125 5.63 -14.36 -3.87
N ALA A 126 5.62 -13.08 -3.46
CA ALA A 126 6.85 -12.32 -3.18
C ALA A 126 7.65 -12.94 -2.03
N GLY A 127 6.97 -13.43 -1.00
CA GLY A 127 7.59 -14.07 0.17
C GLY A 127 8.41 -15.31 -0.18
N ARG A 128 7.93 -16.15 -1.11
CA ARG A 128 8.73 -17.28 -1.62
C ARG A 128 10.05 -16.81 -2.25
N HIS A 129 10.00 -15.74 -3.04
CA HIS A 129 11.18 -15.13 -3.65
C HIS A 129 12.10 -14.52 -2.56
N PHE A 130 11.57 -13.72 -1.65
CA PHE A 130 12.32 -13.06 -0.58
C PHE A 130 13.00 -14.05 0.38
N ILE A 131 12.31 -15.13 0.76
CA ILE A 131 12.87 -16.18 1.62
C ILE A 131 14.05 -16.88 0.93
N THR A 132 13.94 -17.16 -0.36
CA THR A 132 15.04 -17.74 -1.14
C THR A 132 16.19 -16.74 -1.30
N GLN A 133 15.89 -15.44 -1.45
CA GLN A 133 16.88 -14.37 -1.53
C GLN A 133 17.54 -14.05 -0.17
N GLY A 134 16.90 -14.43 0.94
CA GLY A 134 17.34 -14.12 2.32
C GLY A 134 17.08 -12.68 2.74
N SER A 135 16.29 -11.92 1.97
CA SER A 135 15.93 -10.53 2.29
C SER A 135 14.69 -10.08 1.53
N GLY A 136 13.85 -9.25 2.15
CA GLY A 136 12.69 -8.66 1.50
C GLY A 136 11.89 -7.76 2.42
N LYS A 137 11.18 -6.78 1.83
CA LYS A 137 10.33 -5.82 2.55
C LYS A 137 8.90 -5.89 2.01
N ILE A 138 7.94 -6.15 2.89
CA ILE A 138 6.50 -6.11 2.56
C ILE A 138 5.89 -4.93 3.29
N ILE A 139 5.24 -4.04 2.54
CA ILE A 139 4.53 -2.86 3.04
C ILE A 139 3.07 -2.98 2.63
N ASN A 140 2.19 -3.19 3.59
CA ASN A 140 0.77 -3.25 3.36
C ASN A 140 0.14 -1.87 3.61
N ILE A 141 -0.81 -1.45 2.78
CA ILE A 141 -1.60 -0.25 3.05
C ILE A 141 -2.84 -0.64 3.84
N ALA A 142 -2.75 -0.41 5.14
CA ALA A 142 -3.82 -0.55 6.12
C ALA A 142 -4.76 0.67 6.08
N SER A 143 -5.33 1.05 7.20
CA SER A 143 -6.20 2.21 7.37
C SER A 143 -6.32 2.55 8.86
N MET A 144 -6.79 3.74 9.20
CA MET A 144 -7.36 4.01 10.54
C MET A 144 -8.40 2.96 10.94
N LEU A 145 -9.13 2.39 9.97
CA LEU A 145 -10.12 1.33 10.20
C LEU A 145 -9.50 -0.04 10.55
N SER A 146 -8.18 -0.13 10.61
CA SER A 146 -7.47 -1.25 11.26
C SER A 146 -7.45 -1.13 12.79
N PHE A 147 -7.82 0.04 13.33
CA PHE A 147 -7.80 0.35 14.77
C PHE A 147 -9.17 0.74 15.30
N GLN A 148 -10.07 1.22 14.44
CA GLN A 148 -11.42 1.69 14.82
C GLN A 148 -12.46 1.23 13.80
N GLY A 149 -13.76 1.30 14.17
CA GLY A 149 -14.86 1.04 13.23
C GLY A 149 -15.06 2.16 12.23
N GLY A 150 -15.61 1.81 11.06
CA GLY A 150 -16.11 2.75 10.07
C GLY A 150 -17.64 2.79 10.03
N ILE A 151 -18.21 3.75 9.31
CA ILE A 151 -19.65 3.87 9.07
C ILE A 151 -19.91 3.65 7.58
N ARG A 152 -20.87 2.78 7.24
CA ARG A 152 -21.26 2.45 5.85
C ARG A 152 -20.16 1.79 5.01
N VAL A 153 -19.18 1.16 5.63
CA VAL A 153 -18.04 0.53 4.95
C VAL A 153 -17.67 -0.82 5.60
N PRO A 154 -18.62 -1.79 5.70
CA PRO A 154 -18.42 -3.02 6.47
C PRO A 154 -17.26 -3.87 5.94
N SER A 155 -17.24 -4.20 4.64
CA SER A 155 -16.17 -5.01 4.03
C SER A 155 -14.83 -4.29 4.03
N TYR A 156 -14.80 -2.97 3.82
CA TYR A 156 -13.57 -2.21 3.91
C TYR A 156 -12.98 -2.25 5.32
N THR A 157 -13.81 -2.06 6.36
CA THR A 157 -13.37 -2.19 7.77
C THR A 157 -12.82 -3.58 8.05
N ALA A 158 -13.55 -4.63 7.63
CA ALA A 158 -13.12 -6.01 7.79
C ALA A 158 -11.78 -6.28 7.07
N SER A 159 -11.65 -5.84 5.81
CA SER A 159 -10.44 -6.04 5.02
C SER A 159 -9.22 -5.34 5.63
N LYS A 160 -9.38 -4.09 6.10
CA LYS A 160 -8.26 -3.34 6.69
C LYS A 160 -7.88 -3.83 8.09
N SER A 161 -8.81 -4.37 8.86
CA SER A 161 -8.51 -5.12 10.09
C SER A 161 -7.78 -6.42 9.77
N GLY A 162 -8.20 -7.15 8.71
CA GLY A 162 -7.52 -8.35 8.21
C GLY A 162 -6.09 -8.07 7.75
N ILE A 163 -5.84 -6.96 7.04
CA ILE A 163 -4.49 -6.52 6.65
C ILE A 163 -3.57 -6.36 7.87
N ALA A 164 -4.06 -5.77 8.94
CA ALA A 164 -3.29 -5.66 10.17
C ALA A 164 -2.94 -7.04 10.77
N GLY A 165 -3.88 -7.99 10.71
CA GLY A 165 -3.68 -9.37 11.15
C GLY A 165 -2.63 -10.10 10.34
N ILE A 166 -2.77 -10.11 9.00
CA ILE A 166 -1.80 -10.79 8.13
C ILE A 166 -0.41 -10.14 8.16
N THR A 167 -0.32 -8.83 8.38
CA THR A 167 0.97 -8.15 8.55
C THR A 167 1.74 -8.73 9.74
N ARG A 168 1.09 -8.90 10.88
CA ARG A 168 1.70 -9.50 12.07
C ARG A 168 2.01 -10.98 11.89
N LEU A 169 1.13 -11.74 11.21
CA LEU A 169 1.37 -13.14 10.87
C LEU A 169 2.66 -13.29 10.06
N LEU A 170 2.78 -12.54 8.96
CA LEU A 170 3.93 -12.63 8.05
C LEU A 170 5.23 -12.21 8.76
N ALA A 171 5.17 -11.17 9.60
CA ALA A 171 6.31 -10.74 10.41
C ALA A 171 6.81 -11.86 11.34
N ASN A 172 5.89 -12.59 11.99
CA ASN A 172 6.24 -13.69 12.88
C ASN A 172 6.83 -14.90 12.14
N GLU A 173 6.24 -15.26 10.99
CA GLU A 173 6.66 -16.47 10.26
C GLU A 173 7.94 -16.27 9.45
N TRP A 174 8.19 -15.04 8.95
CA TRP A 174 9.26 -14.80 7.98
C TRP A 174 10.40 -13.92 8.50
N GLY A 175 10.27 -13.35 9.69
CA GLY A 175 11.31 -12.49 10.29
C GLY A 175 12.67 -13.18 10.39
N SER A 176 12.72 -14.43 10.84
CA SER A 176 13.95 -15.21 10.91
C SER A 176 14.52 -15.60 9.55
N LYS A 177 13.79 -15.37 8.47
CA LYS A 177 14.18 -15.65 7.08
C LYS A 177 14.62 -14.39 6.33
N GLY A 178 14.84 -13.29 7.05
CA GLY A 178 15.28 -12.01 6.48
C GLY A 178 14.17 -11.16 5.83
N VAL A 179 12.89 -11.49 6.06
CA VAL A 179 11.75 -10.76 5.48
C VAL A 179 11.02 -9.98 6.56
N THR A 180 10.85 -8.67 6.37
CA THR A 180 10.01 -7.85 7.25
C THR A 180 8.66 -7.57 6.59
N ALA A 181 7.60 -7.59 7.37
CA ALA A 181 6.25 -7.22 6.94
C ALA A 181 5.70 -6.15 7.88
N ASN A 182 5.40 -4.98 7.34
CA ASN A 182 4.86 -3.84 8.07
C ASN A 182 3.69 -3.23 7.31
N ALA A 183 2.95 -2.34 7.94
CA ALA A 183 1.87 -1.62 7.31
C ALA A 183 1.92 -0.12 7.58
N ILE A 184 1.44 0.66 6.62
CA ILE A 184 1.12 2.09 6.80
C ILE A 184 -0.40 2.19 6.91
N ALA A 185 -0.89 2.93 7.89
CA ALA A 185 -2.31 3.22 8.10
C ALA A 185 -2.59 4.69 7.80
N PRO A 186 -3.01 5.01 6.55
CA PRO A 186 -3.33 6.38 6.18
C PRO A 186 -4.54 6.91 6.95
N GLY A 187 -4.50 8.20 7.28
CA GLY A 187 -5.65 8.96 7.73
C GLY A 187 -6.56 9.40 6.58
N TYR A 188 -7.22 10.53 6.76
CA TYR A 188 -8.01 11.16 5.71
C TYR A 188 -7.09 11.83 4.69
N MET A 189 -6.98 11.20 3.51
CA MET A 189 -6.13 11.65 2.41
C MET A 189 -6.94 12.27 1.28
N ALA A 190 -6.45 13.37 0.71
CA ALA A 190 -7.06 14.04 -0.45
C ALA A 190 -6.73 13.24 -1.73
N THR A 191 -7.62 12.31 -2.07
CA THR A 191 -7.59 11.49 -3.28
C THR A 191 -8.97 11.46 -3.93
N ASP A 192 -9.10 10.83 -5.09
CA ASP A 192 -10.40 10.68 -5.77
C ASP A 192 -11.42 9.92 -4.90
N ASN A 193 -10.97 8.91 -4.14
CA ASN A 193 -11.83 8.14 -3.23
C ASN A 193 -12.49 8.98 -2.12
N THR A 194 -11.95 10.15 -1.84
CA THR A 194 -12.46 11.08 -0.81
C THR A 194 -13.04 12.37 -1.38
N ALA A 195 -13.10 12.50 -2.71
CA ALA A 195 -13.58 13.73 -3.37
C ALA A 195 -14.98 14.13 -2.91
N GLN A 196 -15.92 13.18 -2.82
CA GLN A 196 -17.28 13.43 -2.34
C GLN A 196 -17.32 13.91 -0.88
N LEU A 197 -16.47 13.32 0.00
CA LEU A 197 -16.39 13.76 1.40
C LEU A 197 -15.84 15.17 1.54
N ARG A 198 -14.90 15.54 0.66
CA ARG A 198 -14.32 16.90 0.64
C ARG A 198 -15.25 17.94 0.02
N ALA A 199 -16.12 17.52 -0.90
CA ALA A 199 -17.12 18.40 -1.52
C ALA A 199 -18.32 18.69 -0.59
N ASP A 200 -18.64 17.78 0.33
CA ASP A 200 -19.66 17.97 1.35
C ASP A 200 -19.10 18.86 2.48
N GLN A 201 -19.61 20.09 2.60
CA GLN A 201 -19.08 21.09 3.53
C GLN A 201 -19.17 20.67 5.00
N ASP A 202 -20.27 20.03 5.40
CA ASP A 202 -20.49 19.61 6.79
C ASP A 202 -19.58 18.43 7.14
N ARG A 203 -19.47 17.46 6.25
CA ARG A 203 -18.57 16.32 6.42
C ARG A 203 -17.11 16.74 6.39
N ASN A 204 -16.72 17.59 5.47
CA ASN A 204 -15.37 18.13 5.38
C ASN A 204 -14.99 18.86 6.67
N LYS A 205 -15.87 19.75 7.15
CA LYS A 205 -15.64 20.47 8.41
C LYS A 205 -15.51 19.50 9.59
N SER A 206 -16.43 18.56 9.74
CA SER A 206 -16.41 17.60 10.85
C SER A 206 -15.16 16.72 10.87
N ILE A 207 -14.61 16.39 9.69
CA ILE A 207 -13.36 15.63 9.55
C ILE A 207 -12.16 16.52 9.93
N LEU A 208 -12.10 17.75 9.39
CA LEU A 208 -11.01 18.68 9.66
C LEU A 208 -10.92 19.07 11.14
N ASP A 209 -12.07 19.32 11.79
CA ASP A 209 -12.14 19.65 13.22
C ASP A 209 -11.58 18.52 14.13
N ARG A 210 -11.57 17.30 13.63
CA ARG A 210 -11.04 16.14 14.35
C ARG A 210 -9.57 15.84 14.05
N ILE A 211 -9.03 16.29 12.92
CA ILE A 211 -7.61 16.07 12.57
C ILE A 211 -6.74 17.10 13.32
N PRO A 212 -5.84 16.71 14.25
CA PRO A 212 -4.97 17.67 14.94
C PRO A 212 -4.09 18.50 14.01
N ALA A 213 -3.64 17.93 12.88
CA ALA A 213 -2.88 18.64 11.86
C ALA A 213 -3.71 19.67 11.06
N ALA A 214 -5.04 19.75 11.29
CA ALA A 214 -5.98 20.69 10.67
C ALA A 214 -5.97 20.70 9.13
N ARG A 215 -5.56 19.62 8.49
CA ARG A 215 -5.57 19.45 7.04
C ARG A 215 -5.80 17.99 6.64
N TRP A 216 -6.31 17.82 5.43
CA TRP A 216 -6.23 16.53 4.74
C TRP A 216 -4.77 16.19 4.46
N GLY A 217 -4.42 14.91 4.60
CA GLY A 217 -3.15 14.41 4.09
C GLY A 217 -3.14 14.40 2.55
N VAL A 218 -1.96 14.39 1.98
CA VAL A 218 -1.76 14.21 0.52
C VAL A 218 -0.92 12.94 0.27
N PRO A 219 -0.97 12.35 -0.93
CA PRO A 219 -0.20 11.12 -1.21
C PRO A 219 1.27 11.20 -0.82
N ALA A 220 1.92 12.34 -0.98
CA ALA A 220 3.31 12.58 -0.59
C ALA A 220 3.57 12.43 0.93
N ASP A 221 2.57 12.65 1.78
CA ASP A 221 2.72 12.48 3.24
C ASP A 221 3.03 11.01 3.63
N LEU A 222 2.70 10.03 2.76
CA LEU A 222 3.03 8.63 3.00
C LEU A 222 4.46 8.26 2.59
N GLY A 223 5.10 9.08 1.74
CA GLY A 223 6.40 8.79 1.13
C GLY A 223 7.48 8.49 2.16
N GLY A 224 7.62 9.33 3.18
CA GLY A 224 8.63 9.14 4.22
C GLY A 224 8.49 7.82 4.98
N ALA A 225 7.25 7.43 5.34
CA ALA A 225 7.00 6.16 6.00
C ALA A 225 7.28 4.97 5.05
N ALA A 226 6.92 5.08 3.77
CA ALA A 226 7.17 4.04 2.77
C ALA A 226 8.68 3.85 2.55
N VAL A 227 9.45 4.91 2.38
CA VAL A 227 10.92 4.86 2.24
C VAL A 227 11.57 4.29 3.49
N PHE A 228 11.15 4.71 4.69
CA PHE A 228 11.63 4.14 5.95
C PHE A 228 11.42 2.62 5.99
N LEU A 229 10.18 2.16 5.76
CA LEU A 229 9.86 0.73 5.81
C LEU A 229 10.50 -0.10 4.69
N ALA A 230 10.82 0.51 3.55
CA ALA A 230 11.48 -0.11 2.42
C ALA A 230 13.01 -0.22 2.58
N SER A 231 13.61 0.58 3.44
CA SER A 231 15.06 0.76 3.57
C SER A 231 15.67 -0.04 4.72
N SER A 232 17.00 -0.03 4.80
CA SER A 232 17.74 -0.63 5.92
C SER A 232 17.54 0.10 7.26
N ALA A 233 17.03 1.34 7.24
CA ALA A 233 16.68 2.09 8.45
C ALA A 233 15.60 1.39 9.29
N SER A 234 14.84 0.45 8.70
CA SER A 234 13.78 -0.31 9.36
C SER A 234 14.07 -1.82 9.52
N ASP A 235 15.33 -2.25 9.45
CA ASP A 235 15.65 -3.69 9.47
C ASP A 235 15.19 -4.41 10.75
N TYR A 236 15.04 -3.68 11.85
CA TYR A 236 14.53 -4.23 13.12
C TYR A 236 13.05 -3.88 13.39
N VAL A 237 12.37 -3.25 12.43
CA VAL A 237 10.92 -2.94 12.49
C VAL A 237 10.17 -4.04 11.76
N ASN A 238 9.37 -4.84 12.49
CA ASN A 238 8.64 -5.96 11.92
C ASN A 238 7.28 -6.13 12.62
N GLY A 239 6.20 -6.29 11.86
CA GLY A 239 4.83 -6.40 12.36
C GLY A 239 4.19 -5.06 12.77
N ALA A 240 4.85 -3.94 12.54
CA ALA A 240 4.36 -2.61 12.89
C ALA A 240 3.23 -2.16 11.95
N ILE A 241 2.29 -1.39 12.49
CA ILE A 241 1.26 -0.68 11.73
C ILE A 241 1.40 0.79 12.10
N ILE A 242 1.95 1.58 11.17
CA ILE A 242 2.33 2.97 11.39
C ILE A 242 1.20 3.90 10.93
N PRO A 243 0.50 4.61 11.83
CA PRO A 243 -0.43 5.64 11.44
C PRO A 243 0.29 6.82 10.77
N VAL A 244 -0.24 7.27 9.62
CA VAL A 244 0.13 8.51 8.95
C VAL A 244 -1.17 9.28 8.72
N ASP A 245 -1.67 9.92 9.77
CA ASP A 245 -3.08 10.34 9.89
C ASP A 245 -3.28 11.77 10.42
N GLY A 246 -2.21 12.53 10.54
CA GLY A 246 -2.27 13.89 11.08
C GLY A 246 -2.67 13.96 12.55
N GLY A 247 -2.54 12.86 13.30
CA GLY A 247 -2.89 12.75 14.70
C GLY A 247 -4.34 12.29 14.97
N TRP A 248 -5.07 11.85 13.95
CA TRP A 248 -6.46 11.37 14.10
C TRP A 248 -6.63 10.31 15.18
N LEU A 249 -5.75 9.31 15.23
CA LEU A 249 -5.79 8.22 16.21
C LEU A 249 -5.21 8.58 17.57
N ALA A 250 -4.61 9.75 17.73
CA ALA A 250 -4.01 10.18 18.99
C ALA A 250 -5.04 10.73 20.00
N ARG A 251 -6.32 10.90 19.59
CA ARG A 251 -7.41 11.40 20.44
C ARG A 251 -8.77 10.75 20.14
#